data_4590bf0930f14800f279e565170c0531
#
_entry.id   4590bf0930f14800f279e565170c0531
#
_cell.length_a   1.000
_cell.length_b   1.000
_cell.length_c   1.000
_cell.angle_alpha   90.00
_cell.angle_beta   90.00
_cell.angle_gamma   90.00
#
_symmetry.space_group_name_H-M   'P 1'
#
loop_
_entity.id
_entity.type
_entity.pdbx_description
1 polymer ?
#
loop_
_entity_poly.entity_id
_entity_poly.type
_entity_poly.pdbx_seq_one_letter_code
_entity_poly.pdbx_strand_id
1 'polypeptide(L)'
;MRRFALLRLLLFIIFSMGLLTLTACSLSDYETNIHKINEEFYNISIKTDTADIAFVPSNDGMCRVACYEEAKISHSVEVQNGTLTVNVVNNKKWYDYIGVNIDSTKITVYLPEVEYSSLVIEASTGDIEISKDFKFKSIDISLSTGDVKCYASATEAIKIAASTGDIFAESISAGSLDITVSTGKVTVSSVTCEGDITVGVSTGKAYLTDVTCKNLTSTGSTGDVSLRNVISKEKISVERSTGDVTLDRSDAADLFITTSTGDVEGSLLTDKVFITKTDTGCINVPNSITGGRCEITTETGDIKISISDD
;
A
#
# COMPACT_ATOMS: atom_id res chain seq x y z
N MET A 1 14.43 12.31 70.95
CA MET A 1 15.40 11.78 70.00
C MET A 1 14.97 10.44 69.37
N ARG A 2 14.39 9.51 70.04
CA ARG A 2 13.98 8.19 69.45
C ARG A 2 12.90 8.26 68.34
N ARG A 3 11.97 9.24 68.39
CA ARG A 3 10.89 9.37 67.38
C ARG A 3 11.38 9.89 66.01
N PHE A 4 12.41 10.72 66.00
CA PHE A 4 13.02 11.20 64.75
C PHE A 4 13.89 10.19 64.06
N ALA A 5 14.50 9.24 64.79
CA ALA A 5 15.27 8.16 64.23
C ALA A 5 14.39 7.11 63.54
N LEU A 6 13.21 6.82 64.15
CA LEU A 6 12.23 5.92 63.54
C LEU A 6 11.62 6.49 62.25
N LEU A 7 11.33 7.80 62.23
CA LEU A 7 10.76 8.46 61.04
C LEU A 7 11.77 8.49 59.88
N ARG A 8 13.05 8.72 60.18
CA ARG A 8 14.13 8.66 59.18
C ARG A 8 14.38 7.23 58.66
N LEU A 9 14.25 6.24 59.50
CA LEU A 9 14.35 4.84 59.12
C LEU A 9 13.18 4.42 58.22
N LEU A 10 11.96 4.84 58.54
CA LEU A 10 10.76 4.59 57.73
C LEU A 10 10.83 5.28 56.36
N LEU A 11 11.32 6.54 56.31
CA LEU A 11 11.53 7.24 55.02
C LEU A 11 12.61 6.59 54.15
N PHE A 12 13.65 6.05 54.77
CA PHE A 12 14.72 5.34 54.06
C PHE A 12 14.24 4.00 53.49
N ILE A 13 13.37 3.28 54.22
CA ILE A 13 12.74 2.02 53.75
C ILE A 13 11.77 2.28 52.62
N ILE A 14 10.97 3.35 52.71
CA ILE A 14 10.03 3.74 51.62
C ILE A 14 10.81 4.19 50.37
N PHE A 15 11.93 4.91 50.55
CA PHE A 15 12.79 5.34 49.44
C PHE A 15 13.54 4.16 48.79
N SER A 16 13.98 3.18 49.59
CA SER A 16 14.65 1.97 49.05
C SER A 16 13.66 1.00 48.40
N MET A 17 12.40 0.95 48.84
CA MET A 17 11.35 0.17 48.19
C MET A 17 10.84 0.82 46.91
N GLY A 18 10.91 2.17 46.81
CA GLY A 18 10.58 2.90 45.57
C GLY A 18 11.65 2.77 44.47
N LEU A 19 12.91 2.39 44.83
CA LEU A 19 13.99 2.24 43.85
C LEU A 19 14.14 0.81 43.29
N LEU A 20 13.38 -0.15 43.84
CA LEU A 20 13.43 -1.57 43.43
C LEU A 20 12.33 -1.95 42.43
N THR A 21 11.51 -1.00 41.97
CA THR A 21 10.43 -1.26 41.00
C THR A 21 10.72 -0.77 39.58
N LEU A 22 11.95 -0.37 39.26
CA LEU A 22 12.33 0.16 37.94
C LEU A 22 13.21 -0.78 37.11
N THR A 23 13.25 -2.08 37.44
CA THR A 23 13.97 -3.04 36.59
C THR A 23 13.12 -4.26 36.26
N ALA A 24 11.93 -4.00 35.71
CA ALA A 24 11.21 -4.99 34.93
C ALA A 24 10.85 -4.42 33.56
N CYS A 25 11.83 -3.87 32.85
CA CYS A 25 11.84 -4.03 31.42
C CYS A 25 12.19 -5.50 31.19
N SER A 26 11.21 -6.37 31.01
CA SER A 26 11.46 -7.62 30.35
C SER A 26 11.86 -7.23 28.93
N LEU A 27 13.16 -7.28 28.63
CA LEU A 27 13.62 -7.42 27.26
C LEU A 27 12.93 -8.70 26.78
N SER A 28 11.95 -8.55 25.91
CA SER A 28 11.39 -9.70 25.19
C SER A 28 12.56 -10.27 24.38
N ASP A 29 12.87 -11.55 24.62
CA ASP A 29 13.93 -12.23 23.89
C ASP A 29 13.46 -12.41 22.44
N TYR A 30 14.00 -11.60 21.52
CA TYR A 30 13.80 -11.77 20.07
C TYR A 30 14.91 -12.66 19.54
N GLU A 31 14.55 -13.55 18.64
CA GLU A 31 15.48 -14.44 17.95
C GLU A 31 15.18 -14.53 16.46
N THR A 32 16.19 -14.89 15.68
CA THR A 32 16.00 -15.13 14.24
C THR A 32 15.96 -16.63 13.98
N ASN A 33 14.80 -17.11 13.55
CA ASN A 33 14.60 -18.48 13.11
C ASN A 33 14.68 -18.56 11.58
N ILE A 34 15.57 -19.41 11.05
CA ILE A 34 15.76 -19.58 9.61
C ILE A 34 15.23 -20.94 9.18
N HIS A 35 14.18 -20.92 8.37
CA HIS A 35 13.57 -22.09 7.77
C HIS A 35 14.12 -22.29 6.35
N LYS A 36 14.83 -23.40 6.10
CA LYS A 36 15.31 -23.78 4.77
C LYS A 36 14.24 -24.62 4.09
N ILE A 37 13.87 -24.23 2.88
CA ILE A 37 12.83 -24.90 2.11
C ILE A 37 13.49 -25.68 0.98
N ASN A 38 13.31 -26.99 0.97
CA ASN A 38 13.85 -27.90 -0.04
C ASN A 38 12.74 -28.45 -0.95
N GLU A 39 11.49 -28.31 -0.55
CA GLU A 39 10.33 -28.76 -1.30
C GLU A 39 10.02 -27.79 -2.44
N GLU A 40 9.54 -28.32 -3.55
CA GLU A 40 9.07 -27.52 -4.66
C GLU A 40 7.72 -26.87 -4.36
N PHE A 41 7.60 -25.59 -4.64
CA PHE A 41 6.36 -24.83 -4.54
C PHE A 41 6.29 -23.77 -5.65
N TYR A 42 5.08 -23.33 -5.92
CA TYR A 42 4.78 -22.31 -6.92
C TYR A 42 3.78 -21.26 -6.41
N ASN A 43 3.17 -21.51 -5.28
CA ASN A 43 2.31 -20.53 -4.58
C ASN A 43 2.95 -20.15 -3.25
N ILE A 44 2.69 -18.91 -2.81
CA ILE A 44 3.16 -18.37 -1.54
C ILE A 44 1.97 -17.76 -0.81
N SER A 45 1.78 -18.15 0.45
CA SER A 45 0.74 -17.62 1.33
C SER A 45 1.35 -17.23 2.66
N ILE A 46 1.23 -15.95 3.04
CA ILE A 46 1.72 -15.43 4.32
C ILE A 46 0.54 -14.86 5.08
N LYS A 47 0.35 -15.33 6.31
CA LYS A 47 -0.65 -14.81 7.23
C LYS A 47 0.00 -14.48 8.56
N THR A 48 -0.01 -13.19 8.91
CA THR A 48 0.60 -12.70 10.15
C THR A 48 -0.25 -11.60 10.80
N ASP A 49 -0.07 -11.43 12.11
CA ASP A 49 -0.72 -10.33 12.83
C ASP A 49 0.12 -9.06 12.76
N THR A 50 1.38 -9.13 13.21
CA THR A 50 2.28 -7.97 13.26
C THR A 50 3.65 -8.42 12.81
N ALA A 51 4.04 -8.07 11.60
CA ALA A 51 5.39 -8.27 11.08
C ALA A 51 5.62 -7.45 9.82
N ASP A 52 6.81 -6.90 9.68
CA ASP A 52 7.27 -6.40 8.39
C ASP A 52 7.63 -7.59 7.50
N ILE A 53 7.22 -7.53 6.23
CA ILE A 53 7.43 -8.61 5.27
C ILE A 53 8.29 -8.11 4.12
N ALA A 54 9.42 -8.75 3.88
CA ALA A 54 10.31 -8.42 2.77
C ALA A 54 10.61 -9.64 1.90
N PHE A 55 10.49 -9.47 0.58
CA PHE A 55 10.91 -10.44 -0.41
C PHE A 55 12.23 -10.02 -1.03
N VAL A 56 13.24 -10.90 -0.95
CA VAL A 56 14.62 -10.63 -1.36
C VAL A 56 15.12 -11.74 -2.28
N PRO A 57 15.81 -11.43 -3.39
CA PRO A 57 16.42 -12.44 -4.23
C PRO A 57 17.41 -13.31 -3.48
N SER A 58 17.37 -14.60 -3.73
CA SER A 58 18.30 -15.57 -3.15
C SER A 58 19.57 -15.67 -4.00
N ASN A 59 20.71 -15.32 -3.42
CA ASN A 59 22.00 -15.34 -4.13
C ASN A 59 22.51 -16.76 -4.47
N ASP A 60 22.02 -17.77 -3.78
CA ASP A 60 22.43 -19.19 -3.94
C ASP A 60 21.35 -20.06 -4.58
N GLY A 61 20.24 -19.44 -5.02
CA GLY A 61 19.13 -20.14 -5.66
C GLY A 61 18.30 -21.02 -4.70
N MET A 62 18.52 -20.92 -3.37
CA MET A 62 17.75 -21.68 -2.38
C MET A 62 16.71 -20.81 -1.71
N CYS A 63 15.52 -21.38 -1.46
CA CYS A 63 14.47 -20.71 -0.71
C CYS A 63 14.75 -20.77 0.81
N ARG A 64 14.59 -19.63 1.48
CA ARG A 64 14.68 -19.51 2.95
C ARG A 64 13.67 -18.50 3.44
N VAL A 65 13.08 -18.78 4.59
CA VAL A 65 12.28 -17.81 5.33
C VAL A 65 12.98 -17.52 6.66
N ALA A 66 13.40 -16.29 6.87
CA ALA A 66 13.99 -15.83 8.12
C ALA A 66 12.94 -15.04 8.90
N CYS A 67 12.56 -15.53 10.07
CA CYS A 67 11.62 -14.90 10.97
C CYS A 67 12.38 -14.32 12.16
N TYR A 68 12.42 -12.98 12.27
CA TYR A 68 12.84 -12.29 13.49
C TYR A 68 11.61 -12.12 14.36
N GLU A 69 11.55 -12.82 15.47
CA GLU A 69 10.32 -13.03 16.21
C GLU A 69 10.54 -13.13 17.72
N GLU A 70 9.50 -12.82 18.47
CA GLU A 70 9.50 -12.95 19.91
C GLU A 70 9.23 -14.40 20.32
N ALA A 71 9.84 -14.89 21.39
CA ALA A 71 9.73 -16.28 21.85
C ALA A 71 8.29 -16.81 22.01
N LYS A 72 7.29 -15.93 22.20
CA LYS A 72 5.87 -16.29 22.35
C LYS A 72 5.01 -16.05 21.11
N ILE A 73 5.54 -15.36 20.10
CA ILE A 73 4.90 -15.12 18.81
C ILE A 73 5.86 -15.61 17.74
N SER A 74 5.66 -16.81 17.26
CA SER A 74 6.50 -17.44 16.25
C SER A 74 5.73 -17.62 14.94
N HIS A 75 6.43 -18.02 13.88
CA HIS A 75 5.83 -18.35 12.61
C HIS A 75 6.09 -19.81 12.25
N SER A 76 5.05 -20.54 11.90
CA SER A 76 5.18 -21.83 11.24
C SER A 76 5.44 -21.64 9.76
N VAL A 77 6.43 -22.37 9.24
CA VAL A 77 6.79 -22.32 7.82
C VAL A 77 6.76 -23.74 7.27
N GLU A 78 5.88 -23.99 6.30
CA GLU A 78 5.69 -25.31 5.73
C GLU A 78 5.33 -25.25 4.24
N VAL A 79 5.60 -26.31 3.50
CA VAL A 79 5.13 -26.46 2.12
C VAL A 79 4.10 -27.58 2.07
N GLN A 80 2.90 -27.22 1.62
CA GLN A 80 1.81 -28.19 1.43
C GLN A 80 1.15 -27.96 0.06
N ASN A 81 0.96 -29.03 -0.70
CA ASN A 81 0.29 -28.99 -2.00
C ASN A 81 0.86 -27.93 -2.97
N GLY A 82 2.21 -27.74 -2.97
CA GLY A 82 2.88 -26.76 -3.82
C GLY A 82 2.68 -25.30 -3.37
N THR A 83 2.30 -25.08 -2.12
CA THR A 83 2.18 -23.77 -1.50
C THR A 83 3.13 -23.64 -0.32
N LEU A 84 4.03 -22.66 -0.37
CA LEU A 84 4.79 -22.21 0.79
C LEU A 84 3.87 -21.38 1.68
N THR A 85 3.63 -21.85 2.89
CA THR A 85 2.73 -21.21 3.87
C THR A 85 3.53 -20.74 5.07
N VAL A 86 3.34 -19.47 5.45
CA VAL A 86 3.90 -18.85 6.65
C VAL A 86 2.73 -18.35 7.49
N ASN A 87 2.53 -18.95 8.66
CA ASN A 87 1.43 -18.58 9.55
C ASN A 87 1.95 -18.18 10.93
N VAL A 88 1.37 -17.12 11.49
CA VAL A 88 1.65 -16.72 12.87
C VAL A 88 1.11 -17.77 13.86
N VAL A 89 1.93 -18.08 14.86
CA VAL A 89 1.58 -18.93 16.01
C VAL A 89 1.71 -18.07 17.25
N ASN A 90 0.59 -17.62 17.79
CA ASN A 90 0.56 -16.74 18.96
C ASN A 90 0.25 -17.53 20.22
N ASN A 91 1.25 -17.68 21.09
CA ASN A 91 1.15 -18.37 22.38
C ASN A 91 1.08 -17.39 23.57
N LYS A 92 0.91 -16.08 23.31
CA LYS A 92 0.76 -15.07 24.36
C LYS A 92 -0.54 -15.23 25.12
N LYS A 93 -0.46 -15.07 26.43
CA LYS A 93 -1.61 -14.92 27.31
C LYS A 93 -1.91 -13.43 27.53
N TRP A 94 -3.12 -13.11 27.97
CA TRP A 94 -3.53 -11.71 28.14
C TRP A 94 -2.57 -10.83 28.97
N TYR A 95 -1.88 -11.42 29.94
CA TYR A 95 -0.91 -10.71 30.78
C TYR A 95 0.46 -10.50 30.11
N ASP A 96 0.77 -11.19 29.03
CA ASP A 96 2.00 -11.00 28.25
C ASP A 96 1.93 -9.73 27.36
N TYR A 97 0.74 -9.15 27.24
CA TYR A 97 0.55 -7.86 26.55
C TYR A 97 0.73 -6.64 27.46
N ILE A 98 1.02 -6.86 28.76
CA ILE A 98 1.28 -5.78 29.71
C ILE A 98 2.78 -5.44 29.64
N GLY A 99 3.11 -4.36 28.97
CA GLY A 99 4.49 -3.87 28.80
C GLY A 99 4.63 -3.05 27.53
N VAL A 100 5.79 -2.40 27.36
CA VAL A 100 6.11 -1.69 26.12
C VAL A 100 7.05 -2.58 25.32
N ASN A 101 6.61 -3.02 24.17
CA ASN A 101 7.42 -3.73 23.19
C ASN A 101 7.85 -2.72 22.13
N ILE A 102 9.15 -2.54 21.91
CA ILE A 102 9.70 -1.53 21.00
C ILE A 102 10.15 -2.17 19.69
N ASP A 103 10.45 -3.48 19.69
CA ASP A 103 10.90 -4.19 18.50
C ASP A 103 9.71 -4.71 17.69
N SER A 104 9.81 -4.63 16.36
CA SER A 104 8.85 -5.22 15.43
C SER A 104 9.35 -6.58 14.91
N THR A 105 8.46 -7.52 14.78
CA THR A 105 8.74 -8.81 14.14
C THR A 105 8.96 -8.60 12.64
N LYS A 106 9.80 -9.45 12.03
CA LYS A 106 10.11 -9.35 10.60
C LYS A 106 10.17 -10.73 9.94
N ILE A 107 9.54 -10.84 8.79
CA ILE A 107 9.60 -12.03 7.92
C ILE A 107 10.38 -11.64 6.67
N THR A 108 11.53 -12.25 6.44
CA THR A 108 12.29 -12.08 5.20
C THR A 108 12.25 -13.36 4.40
N VAL A 109 11.65 -13.30 3.20
CA VAL A 109 11.50 -14.43 2.30
C VAL A 109 12.57 -14.32 1.21
N TYR A 110 13.55 -15.19 1.23
CA TYR A 110 14.58 -15.29 0.19
C TYR A 110 14.11 -16.29 -0.86
N LEU A 111 13.96 -15.84 -2.09
CA LEU A 111 13.43 -16.64 -3.19
C LEU A 111 14.38 -16.67 -4.39
N PRO A 112 14.46 -17.78 -5.11
CA PRO A 112 15.02 -17.81 -6.48
C PRO A 112 14.24 -16.87 -7.41
N GLU A 113 14.93 -16.29 -8.40
CA GLU A 113 14.35 -15.42 -9.41
C GLU A 113 13.65 -16.26 -10.50
N VAL A 114 12.51 -16.85 -10.16
CA VAL A 114 11.65 -17.61 -11.09
C VAL A 114 10.24 -17.02 -11.08
N GLU A 115 9.40 -17.43 -12.02
CA GLU A 115 7.99 -17.04 -12.00
C GLU A 115 7.20 -17.93 -11.04
N TYR A 116 6.45 -17.30 -10.13
CA TYR A 116 5.53 -17.93 -9.19
C TYR A 116 4.08 -17.80 -9.66
N SER A 117 3.24 -18.77 -9.32
CA SER A 117 1.83 -18.73 -9.70
C SER A 117 1.06 -17.68 -8.90
N SER A 118 1.21 -17.68 -7.58
CA SER A 118 0.49 -16.71 -6.75
C SER A 118 1.30 -16.28 -5.53
N LEU A 119 1.08 -15.02 -5.14
CA LEU A 119 1.47 -14.47 -3.87
C LEU A 119 0.22 -13.94 -3.16
N VAL A 120 -0.07 -14.47 -1.98
CA VAL A 120 -1.17 -14.00 -1.11
C VAL A 120 -0.58 -13.58 0.23
N ILE A 121 -0.86 -12.36 0.66
CA ILE A 121 -0.43 -11.83 1.95
C ILE A 121 -1.64 -11.27 2.70
N GLU A 122 -1.87 -11.76 3.91
CA GLU A 122 -2.83 -11.22 4.86
C GLU A 122 -2.08 -10.79 6.12
N ALA A 123 -2.04 -9.49 6.40
CA ALA A 123 -1.38 -8.95 7.57
C ALA A 123 -2.24 -7.90 8.28
N SER A 124 -2.13 -7.83 9.61
CA SER A 124 -2.82 -6.79 10.37
C SER A 124 -1.95 -5.53 10.48
N THR A 125 -0.66 -5.67 10.81
CA THR A 125 0.23 -4.51 10.97
C THR A 125 1.64 -4.84 10.49
N GLY A 126 2.30 -3.89 9.87
CA GLY A 126 3.68 -3.98 9.37
C GLY A 126 3.79 -3.57 7.92
N ASP A 127 4.98 -3.28 7.47
CA ASP A 127 5.26 -2.86 6.12
C ASP A 127 5.54 -4.08 5.22
N ILE A 128 5.10 -4.01 3.97
CA ILE A 128 5.30 -5.07 2.98
C ILE A 128 6.13 -4.52 1.82
N GLU A 129 7.25 -5.18 1.52
CA GLU A 129 8.10 -4.82 0.40
C GLU A 129 8.41 -6.03 -0.49
N ILE A 130 8.08 -5.91 -1.79
CA ILE A 130 8.31 -6.97 -2.78
C ILE A 130 9.26 -6.42 -3.84
N SER A 131 10.45 -7.03 -3.95
CA SER A 131 11.49 -6.63 -4.90
C SER A 131 11.05 -6.79 -6.35
N LYS A 132 11.60 -5.95 -7.23
CA LYS A 132 11.38 -5.96 -8.68
C LYS A 132 11.88 -7.23 -9.39
N ASP A 133 12.71 -8.02 -8.73
CA ASP A 133 13.33 -9.22 -9.30
C ASP A 133 12.35 -10.39 -9.39
N PHE A 134 11.16 -10.25 -8.81
CA PHE A 134 10.14 -11.29 -8.79
C PHE A 134 9.06 -11.09 -9.83
N LYS A 135 8.57 -12.21 -10.35
CA LYS A 135 7.42 -12.27 -11.25
C LYS A 135 6.40 -13.27 -10.72
N PHE A 136 5.13 -12.87 -10.80
CA PHE A 136 4.01 -13.70 -10.39
C PHE A 136 2.98 -13.79 -11.53
N LYS A 137 2.09 -14.77 -11.48
CA LYS A 137 0.86 -14.69 -12.27
C LYS A 137 -0.12 -13.77 -11.56
N SER A 138 -0.28 -13.91 -10.24
CA SER A 138 -1.13 -13.03 -9.44
C SER A 138 -0.51 -12.64 -8.12
N ILE A 139 -0.82 -11.41 -7.65
CA ILE A 139 -0.45 -10.89 -6.34
C ILE A 139 -1.75 -10.39 -5.68
N ASP A 140 -2.02 -10.83 -4.44
CA ASP A 140 -3.15 -10.37 -3.62
C ASP A 140 -2.64 -10.03 -2.21
N ILE A 141 -2.71 -8.75 -1.84
CA ILE A 141 -2.22 -8.23 -0.56
C ILE A 141 -3.36 -7.57 0.18
N SER A 142 -3.61 -8.02 1.40
CA SER A 142 -4.56 -7.41 2.32
C SER A 142 -3.85 -7.00 3.61
N LEU A 143 -3.83 -5.69 3.91
CA LEU A 143 -3.16 -5.11 5.06
C LEU A 143 -4.12 -4.20 5.83
N SER A 144 -4.15 -4.29 7.17
CA SER A 144 -4.94 -3.31 7.94
C SER A 144 -4.16 -2.02 8.17
N THR A 145 -2.90 -2.10 8.62
CA THR A 145 -2.09 -0.90 8.91
C THR A 145 -0.63 -1.11 8.53
N GLY A 146 -0.08 -0.22 7.74
CA GLY A 146 1.30 -0.21 7.26
C GLY A 146 1.38 0.13 5.79
N ASP A 147 2.57 0.28 5.29
CA ASP A 147 2.85 0.64 3.90
C ASP A 147 3.09 -0.60 3.03
N VAL A 148 2.68 -0.51 1.76
CA VAL A 148 2.95 -1.55 0.77
C VAL A 148 3.79 -0.98 -0.36
N LYS A 149 4.96 -1.58 -0.60
CA LYS A 149 5.85 -1.27 -1.72
C LYS A 149 5.92 -2.48 -2.65
N CYS A 150 5.23 -2.40 -3.77
CA CYS A 150 5.19 -3.45 -4.78
C CYS A 150 6.00 -3.02 -6.00
N TYR A 151 7.14 -3.67 -6.20
CA TYR A 151 7.99 -3.51 -7.39
C TYR A 151 7.94 -4.77 -8.28
N ALA A 152 7.22 -5.80 -7.88
CA ALA A 152 7.08 -7.04 -8.63
C ALA A 152 5.95 -6.94 -9.66
N SER A 153 6.16 -7.56 -10.81
CA SER A 153 5.17 -7.64 -11.89
C SER A 153 4.29 -8.89 -11.78
N ALA A 154 3.08 -8.82 -12.34
CA ALA A 154 2.20 -9.98 -12.45
C ALA A 154 1.53 -10.06 -13.84
N THR A 155 1.53 -11.26 -14.43
CA THR A 155 0.98 -11.45 -15.77
C THR A 155 -0.54 -11.39 -15.82
N GLU A 156 -1.24 -11.71 -14.71
CA GLU A 156 -2.70 -11.71 -14.63
C GLU A 156 -3.22 -10.49 -13.83
N ALA A 157 -2.99 -10.47 -12.52
CA ALA A 157 -3.56 -9.43 -11.67
C ALA A 157 -2.67 -9.06 -10.48
N ILE A 158 -2.67 -7.78 -10.14
CA ILE A 158 -2.15 -7.26 -8.87
C ILE A 158 -3.31 -6.61 -8.13
N LYS A 159 -3.60 -7.11 -6.93
CA LYS A 159 -4.58 -6.54 -6.04
C LYS A 159 -3.94 -6.19 -4.70
N ILE A 160 -4.08 -4.94 -4.27
CA ILE A 160 -3.54 -4.44 -3.01
C ILE A 160 -4.62 -3.67 -2.28
N ALA A 161 -4.98 -4.13 -1.08
CA ALA A 161 -5.94 -3.47 -0.23
C ALA A 161 -5.33 -3.14 1.13
N ALA A 162 -5.40 -1.87 1.55
CA ALA A 162 -5.01 -1.44 2.88
C ALA A 162 -6.10 -0.61 3.55
N SER A 163 -6.23 -0.71 4.88
CA SER A 163 -7.11 0.21 5.60
C SER A 163 -6.39 1.53 5.90
N THR A 164 -5.16 1.47 6.38
CA THR A 164 -4.37 2.67 6.70
C THR A 164 -2.91 2.46 6.30
N GLY A 165 -2.36 3.39 5.55
CA GLY A 165 -0.98 3.39 5.08
C GLY A 165 -0.86 3.81 3.63
N ASP A 166 0.36 3.97 3.17
CA ASP A 166 0.66 4.37 1.81
C ASP A 166 0.93 3.13 0.92
N ILE A 167 0.46 3.18 -0.32
CA ILE A 167 0.69 2.11 -1.30
C ILE A 167 1.51 2.67 -2.46
N PHE A 168 2.62 2.00 -2.76
CA PHE A 168 3.52 2.30 -3.86
C PHE A 168 3.56 1.11 -4.82
N ALA A 169 3.14 1.33 -6.06
CA ALA A 169 3.28 0.39 -7.17
C ALA A 169 4.16 1.04 -8.23
N GLU A 170 5.40 0.57 -8.37
CA GLU A 170 6.39 1.27 -9.19
C GLU A 170 7.15 0.31 -10.11
N SER A 171 7.33 0.73 -11.36
CA SER A 171 8.13 0.02 -12.38
C SER A 171 7.64 -1.42 -12.61
N ILE A 172 6.31 -1.62 -12.69
CA ILE A 172 5.67 -2.92 -12.83
C ILE A 172 4.89 -3.05 -14.14
N SER A 173 4.73 -4.31 -14.55
CA SER A 173 3.78 -4.70 -15.59
C SER A 173 2.69 -5.59 -14.98
N ALA A 174 1.43 -5.38 -15.38
CA ALA A 174 0.31 -6.15 -14.86
C ALA A 174 -0.73 -6.45 -15.96
N GLY A 175 -1.42 -7.58 -15.84
CA GLY A 175 -2.62 -7.85 -16.64
C GLY A 175 -3.76 -6.94 -16.21
N SER A 176 -3.96 -6.76 -14.89
CA SER A 176 -4.84 -5.76 -14.27
C SER A 176 -4.25 -5.28 -12.93
N LEU A 177 -4.60 -4.07 -12.52
CA LEU A 177 -4.14 -3.48 -11.26
C LEU A 177 -5.32 -2.91 -10.47
N ASP A 178 -5.56 -3.44 -9.26
CA ASP A 178 -6.59 -2.97 -8.35
C ASP A 178 -5.95 -2.57 -7.01
N ILE A 179 -5.99 -1.28 -6.70
CA ILE A 179 -5.44 -0.72 -5.47
C ILE A 179 -6.52 0.00 -4.70
N THR A 180 -6.72 -0.38 -3.44
CA THR A 180 -7.69 0.27 -2.57
C THR A 180 -7.08 0.63 -1.22
N VAL A 181 -7.28 1.87 -0.77
CA VAL A 181 -6.90 2.30 0.57
C VAL A 181 -8.02 3.16 1.19
N SER A 182 -8.32 2.91 2.48
CA SER A 182 -9.30 3.74 3.15
C SER A 182 -8.69 5.07 3.60
N THR A 183 -7.50 5.06 4.20
CA THR A 183 -6.79 6.28 4.61
C THR A 183 -5.31 6.18 4.27
N GLY A 184 -4.83 7.03 3.38
CA GLY A 184 -3.44 7.03 2.96
C GLY A 184 -3.26 7.56 1.54
N LYS A 185 -2.08 7.38 1.01
CA LYS A 185 -1.69 7.84 -0.32
C LYS A 185 -1.44 6.64 -1.23
N VAL A 186 -1.93 6.70 -2.45
CA VAL A 186 -1.58 5.74 -3.51
C VAL A 186 -0.66 6.42 -4.51
N THR A 187 0.47 5.80 -4.78
CA THR A 187 1.41 6.22 -5.82
C THR A 187 1.60 5.07 -6.82
N VAL A 188 1.24 5.31 -8.05
CA VAL A 188 1.42 4.39 -9.18
C VAL A 188 2.36 5.06 -10.18
N SER A 189 3.54 4.52 -10.40
CA SER A 189 4.52 5.15 -11.27
C SER A 189 5.21 4.14 -12.20
N SER A 190 5.42 4.55 -13.45
CA SER A 190 6.09 3.73 -14.48
C SER A 190 5.43 2.35 -14.63
N VAL A 191 4.09 2.35 -14.81
CA VAL A 191 3.28 1.13 -14.88
C VAL A 191 2.73 0.91 -16.27
N THR A 192 2.91 -0.32 -16.78
CA THR A 192 2.25 -0.79 -17.99
C THR A 192 1.23 -1.86 -17.61
N CYS A 193 -0.05 -1.57 -17.84
CA CYS A 193 -1.15 -2.48 -17.59
C CYS A 193 -1.84 -2.84 -18.92
N GLU A 194 -1.97 -4.14 -19.21
CA GLU A 194 -2.65 -4.57 -20.44
C GLU A 194 -4.16 -4.36 -20.36
N GLY A 195 -4.73 -4.51 -19.18
CA GLY A 195 -6.14 -4.35 -18.85
C GLY A 195 -6.42 -3.07 -18.10
N ASP A 196 -7.29 -3.17 -17.13
CA ASP A 196 -7.83 -2.05 -16.37
C ASP A 196 -7.01 -1.75 -15.12
N ILE A 197 -6.93 -0.46 -14.79
CA ILE A 197 -6.39 0.03 -13.51
C ILE A 197 -7.55 0.62 -12.71
N THR A 198 -7.72 0.15 -11.48
CA THR A 198 -8.64 0.72 -10.50
C THR A 198 -7.86 1.23 -9.29
N VAL A 199 -8.11 2.48 -8.91
CA VAL A 199 -7.49 3.10 -7.72
C VAL A 199 -8.59 3.71 -6.85
N GLY A 200 -8.85 3.08 -5.70
CA GLY A 200 -9.80 3.55 -4.70
C GLY A 200 -9.09 4.18 -3.50
N VAL A 201 -9.34 5.47 -3.21
CA VAL A 201 -8.78 6.17 -2.04
C VAL A 201 -9.89 6.90 -1.33
N SER A 202 -10.37 6.37 -0.20
CA SER A 202 -11.50 7.02 0.50
C SER A 202 -11.07 8.36 1.10
N THR A 203 -9.94 8.41 1.81
CA THR A 203 -9.36 9.65 2.34
C THR A 203 -7.88 9.68 2.08
N GLY A 204 -7.43 10.63 1.27
CA GLY A 204 -6.02 10.77 0.88
C GLY A 204 -5.84 11.07 -0.59
N LYS A 205 -4.63 10.92 -1.10
CA LYS A 205 -4.26 11.35 -2.44
C LYS A 205 -3.92 10.19 -3.35
N ALA A 206 -4.25 10.32 -4.64
CA ALA A 206 -3.84 9.39 -5.68
C ALA A 206 -2.91 10.09 -6.68
N TYR A 207 -1.71 9.57 -6.85
CA TYR A 207 -0.72 10.04 -7.83
C TYR A 207 -0.44 8.93 -8.83
N LEU A 208 -0.72 9.19 -10.08
CA LEU A 208 -0.41 8.28 -11.18
C LEU A 208 0.55 9.01 -12.14
N THR A 209 1.71 8.44 -12.38
CA THR A 209 2.74 9.04 -13.23
C THR A 209 3.31 7.99 -14.19
N ASP A 210 3.41 8.34 -15.48
CA ASP A 210 3.95 7.46 -16.52
C ASP A 210 3.22 6.10 -16.56
N VAL A 211 1.90 6.15 -16.74
CA VAL A 211 1.03 4.97 -16.70
C VAL A 211 0.37 4.74 -18.04
N THR A 212 0.41 3.51 -18.53
CA THR A 212 -0.36 3.08 -19.70
C THR A 212 -1.31 1.94 -19.33
N CYS A 213 -2.57 2.02 -19.77
CA CYS A 213 -3.58 1.01 -19.48
C CYS A 213 -4.68 0.94 -20.54
N LYS A 214 -5.60 0.01 -20.39
CA LYS A 214 -6.81 -0.04 -21.22
C LYS A 214 -7.85 0.95 -20.71
N ASN A 215 -8.24 0.84 -19.45
CA ASN A 215 -9.10 1.79 -18.75
C ASN A 215 -8.48 2.19 -17.41
N LEU A 216 -8.68 3.43 -16.99
CA LEU A 216 -8.35 3.91 -15.65
C LEU A 216 -9.63 4.35 -14.94
N THR A 217 -9.83 3.84 -13.74
CA THR A 217 -10.89 4.30 -12.83
C THR A 217 -10.26 4.73 -11.51
N SER A 218 -10.47 5.98 -11.09
CA SER A 218 -10.05 6.48 -9.78
C SER A 218 -11.24 7.01 -9.01
N THR A 219 -11.51 6.41 -7.84
CA THR A 219 -12.65 6.76 -7.00
C THR A 219 -12.22 7.12 -5.59
N GLY A 220 -13.01 7.97 -4.92
CA GLY A 220 -12.78 8.31 -3.51
C GLY A 220 -13.63 9.46 -3.00
N SER A 221 -13.54 9.72 -1.68
CA SER A 221 -14.34 10.75 -1.05
C SER A 221 -13.56 12.05 -0.88
N THR A 222 -12.38 12.02 -0.26
CA THR A 222 -11.63 13.23 0.09
C THR A 222 -10.17 13.12 -0.31
N GLY A 223 -9.70 14.11 -1.06
CA GLY A 223 -8.30 14.27 -1.44
C GLY A 223 -8.08 14.28 -2.95
N ASP A 224 -6.93 14.78 -3.34
CA ASP A 224 -6.62 15.13 -4.71
C ASP A 224 -6.23 13.90 -5.55
N VAL A 225 -6.47 14.03 -6.86
CA VAL A 225 -5.97 13.09 -7.87
C VAL A 225 -5.05 13.83 -8.83
N SER A 226 -3.86 13.29 -9.01
CA SER A 226 -2.92 13.81 -10.01
C SER A 226 -2.58 12.74 -11.03
N LEU A 227 -2.87 13.01 -12.28
CA LEU A 227 -2.56 12.17 -13.42
C LEU A 227 -1.50 12.88 -14.27
N ARG A 228 -0.28 12.34 -14.29
CA ARG A 228 0.83 12.86 -15.09
C ARG A 228 1.27 11.82 -16.10
N ASN A 229 1.22 12.17 -17.38
CA ASN A 229 1.58 11.26 -18.47
C ASN A 229 0.85 9.91 -18.36
N VAL A 230 -0.45 9.97 -18.10
CA VAL A 230 -1.33 8.80 -18.00
C VAL A 230 -2.09 8.62 -19.29
N ILE A 231 -1.81 7.51 -19.98
CA ILE A 231 -2.42 7.21 -21.28
C ILE A 231 -3.31 5.99 -21.16
N SER A 232 -4.59 6.19 -21.32
CA SER A 232 -5.58 5.09 -21.38
C SER A 232 -6.03 4.90 -22.82
N LYS A 233 -6.10 3.65 -23.28
CA LYS A 233 -6.54 3.33 -24.64
C LYS A 233 -8.02 3.66 -24.86
N GLU A 234 -8.85 3.45 -23.84
CA GLU A 234 -10.31 3.61 -23.95
C GLU A 234 -10.81 4.75 -23.04
N LYS A 235 -10.71 4.60 -21.71
CA LYS A 235 -11.40 5.51 -20.80
C LYS A 235 -10.56 5.89 -19.59
N ILE A 236 -10.60 7.18 -19.22
CA ILE A 236 -10.24 7.66 -17.88
C ILE A 236 -11.53 8.11 -17.18
N SER A 237 -11.78 7.58 -15.98
CA SER A 237 -12.89 7.95 -15.11
C SER A 237 -12.38 8.33 -13.73
N VAL A 238 -12.65 9.57 -13.30
CA VAL A 238 -12.27 10.07 -11.97
C VAL A 238 -13.52 10.56 -11.26
N GLU A 239 -13.73 10.07 -10.03
CA GLU A 239 -14.87 10.48 -9.20
C GLU A 239 -14.38 10.83 -7.80
N ARG A 240 -14.69 12.05 -7.34
CA ARG A 240 -14.38 12.57 -6.00
C ARG A 240 -15.59 13.31 -5.43
N SER A 241 -15.74 13.26 -4.09
CA SER A 241 -16.64 14.21 -3.44
C SER A 241 -15.93 15.52 -3.16
N THR A 242 -14.70 15.46 -2.63
CA THR A 242 -13.90 16.67 -2.33
C THR A 242 -12.44 16.44 -2.70
N GLY A 243 -11.89 17.30 -3.52
CA GLY A 243 -10.48 17.28 -3.94
C GLY A 243 -10.31 17.73 -5.37
N ASP A 244 -9.13 18.23 -5.65
CA ASP A 244 -8.76 18.71 -6.98
C ASP A 244 -8.33 17.55 -7.88
N VAL A 245 -8.61 17.69 -9.17
CA VAL A 245 -8.17 16.73 -10.19
C VAL A 245 -7.22 17.45 -11.14
N THR A 246 -5.97 17.06 -11.14
CA THR A 246 -4.94 17.63 -12.00
C THR A 246 -4.55 16.63 -13.09
N LEU A 247 -4.54 17.10 -14.33
CA LEU A 247 -4.11 16.38 -15.52
C LEU A 247 -2.84 17.04 -16.06
N ASP A 248 -1.77 16.29 -16.26
CA ASP A 248 -0.56 16.78 -16.90
C ASP A 248 -0.20 15.84 -18.04
N ARG A 249 -0.40 16.29 -19.30
CA ARG A 249 -0.14 15.51 -20.51
C ARG A 249 -0.76 14.11 -20.49
N SER A 250 -1.97 14.01 -19.96
CA SER A 250 -2.71 12.73 -19.85
C SER A 250 -3.80 12.66 -20.91
N ASP A 251 -4.14 11.43 -21.36
CA ASP A 251 -5.13 11.28 -22.42
C ASP A 251 -5.85 9.92 -22.38
N ALA A 252 -7.03 9.89 -23.01
CA ALA A 252 -7.81 8.68 -23.26
C ALA A 252 -8.73 8.93 -24.47
N ALA A 253 -9.33 7.85 -25.03
CA ALA A 253 -10.39 8.04 -26.02
C ALA A 253 -11.54 8.85 -25.43
N ASP A 254 -12.01 8.48 -24.24
CA ASP A 254 -13.03 9.21 -23.48
C ASP A 254 -12.57 9.54 -22.05
N LEU A 255 -12.90 10.76 -21.58
CA LEU A 255 -12.62 11.20 -20.21
C LEU A 255 -13.92 11.56 -19.48
N PHE A 256 -14.04 11.10 -18.24
CA PHE A 256 -15.16 11.41 -17.35
C PHE A 256 -14.59 11.81 -15.99
N ILE A 257 -14.80 13.07 -15.60
CA ILE A 257 -14.29 13.61 -14.33
C ILE A 257 -15.44 14.25 -13.57
N THR A 258 -15.67 13.80 -12.37
CA THR A 258 -16.72 14.33 -11.50
C THR A 258 -16.13 14.63 -10.11
N THR A 259 -16.32 15.83 -9.62
CA THR A 259 -16.07 16.22 -8.23
C THR A 259 -17.23 17.06 -7.72
N SER A 260 -17.57 17.00 -6.43
CA SER A 260 -18.54 17.97 -5.90
C SER A 260 -17.85 19.27 -5.50
N THR A 261 -16.68 19.18 -4.86
CA THR A 261 -15.90 20.36 -4.49
C THR A 261 -14.44 20.16 -4.85
N GLY A 262 -13.94 20.97 -5.76
CA GLY A 262 -12.55 20.95 -6.21
C GLY A 262 -12.42 21.45 -7.65
N ASP A 263 -11.24 21.90 -7.97
CA ASP A 263 -10.88 22.35 -9.29
C ASP A 263 -10.49 21.16 -10.18
N VAL A 264 -10.79 21.28 -11.47
CA VAL A 264 -10.32 20.33 -12.49
C VAL A 264 -9.46 21.10 -13.47
N GLU A 265 -8.15 20.86 -13.44
CA GLU A 265 -7.22 21.64 -14.25
C GLU A 265 -6.14 20.77 -14.89
N GLY A 266 -5.58 21.29 -15.99
CA GLY A 266 -4.40 20.70 -16.60
C GLY A 266 -4.40 20.66 -18.11
N SER A 267 -3.70 19.63 -18.67
CA SER A 267 -3.50 19.50 -20.11
C SER A 267 -3.77 18.07 -20.60
N LEU A 268 -4.34 17.97 -21.79
CA LEU A 268 -4.54 16.73 -22.55
C LEU A 268 -3.62 16.74 -23.78
N LEU A 269 -3.36 15.57 -24.36
CA LEU A 269 -2.50 15.43 -25.54
C LEU A 269 -3.26 15.58 -26.86
N THR A 270 -4.57 15.33 -26.86
CA THR A 270 -5.39 15.40 -28.08
C THR A 270 -6.65 16.22 -27.88
N ASP A 271 -7.16 16.78 -28.96
CA ASP A 271 -8.45 17.46 -28.98
C ASP A 271 -9.59 16.57 -28.47
N LYS A 272 -10.54 17.19 -27.76
CA LYS A 272 -11.75 16.54 -27.21
C LYS A 272 -13.00 17.39 -27.47
N VAL A 273 -14.13 16.72 -27.57
CA VAL A 273 -15.45 17.36 -27.48
C VAL A 273 -15.78 17.54 -26.01
N PHE A 274 -15.64 18.77 -25.51
CA PHE A 274 -15.86 19.09 -24.10
C PHE A 274 -17.33 19.26 -23.78
N ILE A 275 -17.77 18.58 -22.70
CA ILE A 275 -19.09 18.72 -22.07
C ILE A 275 -18.81 19.06 -20.62
N THR A 276 -18.89 20.34 -20.27
CA THR A 276 -18.45 20.84 -18.96
C THR A 276 -19.56 21.52 -18.20
N LYS A 277 -19.61 21.29 -16.89
CA LYS A 277 -20.57 21.93 -15.99
C LYS A 277 -19.92 22.27 -14.67
N THR A 278 -20.11 23.49 -14.20
CA THR A 278 -19.89 23.91 -12.80
C THR A 278 -21.09 24.75 -12.35
N ASP A 279 -21.49 24.60 -11.08
CA ASP A 279 -22.54 25.45 -10.51
C ASP A 279 -21.94 26.76 -9.96
N THR A 280 -20.72 26.68 -9.40
CA THR A 280 -19.96 27.84 -8.91
C THR A 280 -18.52 27.73 -9.31
N GLY A 281 -18.07 28.54 -10.27
CA GLY A 281 -16.70 28.56 -10.79
C GLY A 281 -16.65 29.04 -12.22
N CYS A 282 -15.45 29.04 -12.79
CA CYS A 282 -15.19 29.45 -14.17
C CYS A 282 -14.87 28.23 -15.03
N ILE A 283 -15.32 28.27 -16.29
CA ILE A 283 -14.99 27.23 -17.27
C ILE A 283 -14.08 27.85 -18.33
N ASN A 284 -12.92 27.26 -18.52
CA ASN A 284 -11.97 27.62 -19.56
C ASN A 284 -11.42 26.35 -20.21
N VAL A 285 -12.01 25.93 -21.32
CA VAL A 285 -11.64 24.75 -22.09
C VAL A 285 -11.55 25.08 -23.57
N PRO A 286 -10.78 24.33 -24.37
CA PRO A 286 -10.70 24.52 -25.80
C PRO A 286 -12.06 24.38 -26.48
N ASN A 287 -12.35 25.18 -27.46
CA ASN A 287 -13.55 25.08 -28.28
C ASN A 287 -13.28 24.15 -29.48
N SER A 288 -13.20 22.84 -29.20
CA SER A 288 -12.99 21.81 -30.21
C SER A 288 -14.29 21.03 -30.49
N ILE A 289 -14.49 20.68 -31.76
CA ILE A 289 -15.64 19.88 -32.22
C ILE A 289 -15.20 18.49 -32.72
N THR A 290 -13.94 18.16 -32.53
CA THR A 290 -13.31 16.89 -32.94
C THR A 290 -12.66 16.20 -31.75
N GLY A 291 -12.38 14.92 -31.87
CA GLY A 291 -11.79 14.11 -30.84
C GLY A 291 -12.81 13.31 -30.01
N GLY A 292 -12.34 12.64 -29.00
CA GLY A 292 -13.17 11.86 -28.07
C GLY A 292 -13.97 12.75 -27.10
N ARG A 293 -14.85 12.14 -26.33
CA ARG A 293 -15.65 12.84 -25.34
C ARG A 293 -14.83 13.19 -24.09
N CYS A 294 -14.97 14.43 -23.63
CA CYS A 294 -14.42 14.86 -22.34
C CYS A 294 -15.55 15.50 -21.52
N GLU A 295 -16.09 14.75 -20.56
CA GLU A 295 -17.15 15.25 -19.68
C GLU A 295 -16.56 15.55 -18.31
N ILE A 296 -16.69 16.83 -17.88
CA ILE A 296 -16.17 17.30 -16.59
C ILE A 296 -17.30 18.01 -15.84
N THR A 297 -17.58 17.55 -14.64
CA THR A 297 -18.60 18.16 -13.78
C THR A 297 -18.01 18.44 -12.40
N THR A 298 -18.20 19.67 -11.91
CA THR A 298 -17.98 20.05 -10.51
C THR A 298 -19.19 20.84 -10.02
N GLU A 299 -19.53 20.80 -8.74
CA GLU A 299 -20.56 21.70 -8.18
C GLU A 299 -19.90 23.02 -7.77
N THR A 300 -18.71 22.95 -7.13
CA THR A 300 -17.94 24.15 -6.71
C THR A 300 -16.49 23.95 -7.08
N GLY A 301 -16.00 24.73 -8.02
CA GLY A 301 -14.62 24.71 -8.51
C GLY A 301 -14.51 25.18 -9.97
N ASP A 302 -13.32 25.54 -10.36
CA ASP A 302 -12.99 25.94 -11.72
C ASP A 302 -12.67 24.71 -12.60
N ILE A 303 -13.00 24.81 -13.89
CA ILE A 303 -12.61 23.84 -14.91
C ILE A 303 -11.68 24.54 -15.89
N LYS A 304 -10.39 24.14 -15.89
CA LYS A 304 -9.36 24.76 -16.75
C LYS A 304 -8.55 23.67 -17.45
N ILE A 305 -8.90 23.39 -18.69
CA ILE A 305 -8.18 22.39 -19.50
C ILE A 305 -7.57 23.06 -20.71
N SER A 306 -6.35 22.67 -21.05
CA SER A 306 -5.65 23.02 -22.28
C SER A 306 -5.28 21.77 -23.08
N ILE A 307 -4.95 21.93 -24.33
CA ILE A 307 -4.27 20.89 -25.12
C ILE A 307 -2.78 21.21 -25.07
N SER A 308 -1.96 20.22 -24.74
CA SER A 308 -0.50 20.36 -24.71
C SER A 308 0.01 20.44 -26.13
N ASP A 309 0.76 21.49 -26.46
CA ASP A 309 1.56 21.48 -27.67
C ASP A 309 2.73 20.51 -27.50
N ASP A 310 3.04 19.72 -28.54
CA ASP A 310 4.15 18.74 -28.56
C ASP A 310 5.53 19.38 -28.29
#